data_2c2c4c048ef8e8eb5471e8960545707e
#
_entry.id   2c2c4c048ef8e8eb5471e8960545707e
#
_cell.length_a   1.000
_cell.length_b   1.000
_cell.length_c   1.000
_cell.angle_alpha   90.00
_cell.angle_beta   90.00
_cell.angle_gamma   90.00
#
_symmetry.space_group_name_H-M   'P 1'
#
loop_
_entity.id
_entity.type
_entity.pdbx_description
1 polymer ?
#
loop_
_entity_poly.entity_id
_entity_poly.type
_entity_poly.pdbx_seq_one_letter_code
_entity_poly.pdbx_strand_id
1 'polypeptide(L)'
;MKRVFLAVAVMASVATVSIAQDAEDPFADAVEMRHGLMLQMATDIGKLGAMAKGEAPYDAAVATKASANIAAIASVISMDQFPAGSEYPASADSFALPAL
;
A
#
# COMPACT_ATOMS: atom_id res chain seq x y z
N MET A 1 62.44 -15.00 38.18
CA MET A 1 60.94 -14.97 38.08
C MET A 1 60.57 -14.37 36.77
N LYS A 2 60.17 -15.19 35.84
CA LYS A 2 59.71 -14.72 34.51
C LYS A 2 58.19 -14.54 34.57
N ARG A 3 57.74 -13.30 34.52
CA ARG A 3 56.33 -12.98 34.42
C ARG A 3 55.90 -13.11 32.93
N VAL A 4 55.16 -14.15 32.66
CA VAL A 4 54.54 -14.33 31.34
C VAL A 4 53.22 -13.55 31.36
N PHE A 5 53.17 -12.43 30.64
CA PHE A 5 51.94 -11.73 30.39
C PHE A 5 51.16 -12.46 29.23
N LEU A 6 50.12 -13.13 29.61
CA LEU A 6 49.25 -13.74 28.64
C LEU A 6 48.27 -12.63 28.15
N ALA A 7 48.55 -12.10 26.97
CA ALA A 7 47.62 -11.19 26.33
C ALA A 7 46.50 -12.00 25.70
N VAL A 8 45.34 -11.95 26.37
CA VAL A 8 44.08 -12.47 25.78
C VAL A 8 43.57 -11.46 24.78
N ALA A 9 43.82 -11.71 23.51
CA ALA A 9 43.16 -10.96 22.43
C ALA A 9 41.72 -11.43 22.31
N VAL A 10 40.78 -10.64 22.85
CA VAL A 10 39.35 -10.83 22.61
C VAL A 10 39.06 -10.33 21.20
N MET A 11 38.99 -11.23 20.25
CA MET A 11 38.46 -10.95 18.93
C MET A 11 36.96 -10.80 19.05
N ALA A 12 36.48 -9.56 19.14
CA ALA A 12 35.07 -9.25 18.94
C ALA A 12 34.72 -9.43 17.48
N SER A 13 34.19 -10.58 17.14
CA SER A 13 33.57 -10.81 15.85
C SER A 13 32.29 -9.99 15.78
N VAL A 14 32.36 -8.84 15.13
CA VAL A 14 31.17 -8.08 14.76
C VAL A 14 30.50 -8.88 13.65
N ALA A 15 29.47 -9.64 14.02
CA ALA A 15 28.57 -10.23 13.04
C ALA A 15 27.82 -9.08 12.38
N THR A 16 28.23 -8.67 11.21
CA THR A 16 27.46 -7.81 10.34
C THR A 16 26.24 -8.62 9.90
N VAL A 17 25.11 -8.38 10.51
CA VAL A 17 23.84 -8.86 10.00
C VAL A 17 23.60 -8.09 8.71
N SER A 18 23.91 -8.71 7.58
CA SER A 18 23.45 -8.26 6.29
C SER A 18 21.95 -8.47 6.27
N ILE A 19 21.19 -7.41 6.56
CA ILE A 19 19.78 -7.39 6.20
C ILE A 19 19.80 -7.37 4.67
N ALA A 20 19.53 -8.51 4.06
CA ALA A 20 19.23 -8.56 2.65
C ALA A 20 17.95 -7.72 2.49
N GLN A 21 18.09 -6.49 2.01
CA GLN A 21 16.95 -5.73 1.52
C GLN A 21 16.50 -6.48 0.28
N ASP A 22 15.36 -7.18 0.41
CA ASP A 22 14.63 -7.62 -0.76
C ASP A 22 14.49 -6.41 -1.67
N ALA A 23 14.77 -6.59 -2.97
CA ALA A 23 14.68 -5.50 -3.92
C ALA A 23 13.26 -4.91 -3.79
N GLU A 24 13.17 -3.67 -3.27
CA GLU A 24 11.88 -3.02 -3.10
C GLU A 24 11.21 -2.91 -4.46
N ASP A 25 9.95 -3.31 -4.53
CA ASP A 25 9.11 -3.07 -5.69
C ASP A 25 8.99 -1.56 -5.88
N PRO A 26 9.50 -0.97 -6.98
CA PRO A 26 9.46 0.46 -7.19
C PRO A 26 8.04 1.02 -7.29
N PHE A 27 7.04 0.15 -7.43
CA PHE A 27 5.63 0.52 -7.54
C PHE A 27 4.82 0.24 -6.27
N ALA A 28 5.44 -0.26 -5.21
CA ALA A 28 4.74 -0.66 -3.99
C ALA A 28 3.85 0.45 -3.42
N ASP A 29 4.37 1.66 -3.28
CA ASP A 29 3.61 2.79 -2.75
C ASP A 29 2.45 3.20 -3.67
N ALA A 30 2.67 3.20 -4.98
CA ALA A 30 1.62 3.52 -5.96
C ALA A 30 0.50 2.47 -5.93
N VAL A 31 0.85 1.20 -5.84
CA VAL A 31 -0.11 0.10 -5.73
C VAL A 31 -0.91 0.21 -4.43
N GLU A 32 -0.25 0.51 -3.32
CA GLU A 32 -0.90 0.67 -2.03
C GLU A 32 -1.85 1.88 -2.00
N MET A 33 -1.42 3.02 -2.55
CA MET A 33 -2.28 4.20 -2.68
C MET A 33 -3.55 3.91 -3.49
N ARG A 34 -3.43 3.27 -4.66
CA ARG A 34 -4.61 2.96 -5.48
C ARG A 34 -5.53 1.94 -4.85
N HIS A 35 -4.99 0.95 -4.13
CA HIS A 35 -5.80 0.01 -3.36
C HIS A 35 -6.60 0.73 -2.26
N GLY A 36 -5.98 1.66 -1.54
CA GLY A 36 -6.66 2.46 -0.53
C GLY A 36 -7.79 3.31 -1.11
N LEU A 37 -7.56 3.97 -2.25
CA LEU A 37 -8.59 4.75 -2.95
C LEU A 37 -9.75 3.86 -3.41
N MET A 38 -9.46 2.69 -3.97
CA MET A 38 -10.49 1.74 -4.42
C MET A 38 -11.29 1.16 -3.26
N LEU A 39 -10.66 0.84 -2.13
CA LEU A 39 -11.34 0.37 -0.93
C LEU A 39 -12.29 1.43 -0.36
N GLN A 40 -11.86 2.69 -0.31
CA GLN A 40 -12.73 3.78 0.12
C GLN A 40 -13.91 3.97 -0.83
N MET A 41 -13.66 3.94 -2.13
CA MET A 41 -14.72 4.04 -3.13
C MET A 41 -15.72 2.90 -3.00
N ALA A 42 -15.26 1.67 -2.83
CA ALA A 42 -16.12 0.51 -2.63
C ALA A 42 -16.98 0.64 -1.36
N THR A 43 -16.42 1.19 -0.30
CA THR A 43 -17.14 1.46 0.94
C THR A 43 -18.29 2.46 0.72
N ASP A 44 -18.02 3.53 0.01
CA ASP A 44 -19.03 4.57 -0.26
C ASP A 44 -20.09 4.09 -1.26
N ILE A 45 -19.69 3.35 -2.28
CA ILE A 45 -20.63 2.68 -3.23
C ILE A 45 -21.51 1.68 -2.47
N GLY A 46 -20.95 0.94 -1.52
CA GLY A 46 -21.69 -0.02 -0.70
C GLY A 46 -22.79 0.65 0.13
N LYS A 47 -22.53 1.81 0.72
CA LYS A 47 -23.53 2.60 1.46
C LYS A 47 -24.68 3.05 0.54
N LEU A 48 -24.35 3.59 -0.63
CA LEU A 48 -25.35 4.02 -1.60
C LEU A 48 -26.17 2.83 -2.12
N GLY A 49 -25.49 1.72 -2.41
CA GLY A 49 -26.13 0.49 -2.88
C GLY A 49 -27.09 -0.12 -1.86
N ALA A 50 -26.73 -0.14 -0.59
CA ALA A 50 -27.58 -0.64 0.48
C ALA A 50 -28.87 0.18 0.62
N MET A 51 -28.75 1.50 0.55
CA MET A 51 -29.93 2.39 0.54
C MET A 51 -30.78 2.20 -0.72
N ALA A 52 -30.18 2.08 -1.88
CA ALA A 52 -30.88 1.88 -3.14
C ALA A 52 -31.65 0.55 -3.21
N LYS A 53 -31.14 -0.49 -2.57
CA LYS A 53 -31.77 -1.83 -2.50
C LYS A 53 -32.79 -1.96 -1.37
N GLY A 54 -32.89 -0.96 -0.49
CA GLY A 54 -33.74 -1.02 0.69
C GLY A 54 -33.18 -1.88 1.83
N GLU A 55 -31.90 -2.25 1.76
CA GLU A 55 -31.19 -2.99 2.82
C GLU A 55 -30.85 -2.10 4.01
N ALA A 56 -30.74 -0.80 3.79
CA ALA A 56 -30.56 0.22 4.80
C ALA A 56 -31.59 1.36 4.57
N PRO A 57 -32.05 2.04 5.65
CA PRO A 57 -32.91 3.21 5.51
C PRO A 57 -32.19 4.31 4.73
N TYR A 58 -32.93 5.04 3.91
CA TYR A 58 -32.37 6.21 3.23
C TYR A 58 -31.96 7.29 4.24
N ASP A 59 -30.74 7.73 4.15
CA ASP A 59 -30.16 8.82 4.94
C ASP A 59 -29.47 9.81 3.98
N ALA A 60 -30.05 10.99 3.87
CA ALA A 60 -29.55 12.02 2.95
C ALA A 60 -28.15 12.50 3.29
N ALA A 61 -27.78 12.57 4.57
CA ALA A 61 -26.44 12.98 5.00
C ALA A 61 -25.40 11.92 4.62
N VAL A 62 -25.70 10.65 4.81
CA VAL A 62 -24.84 9.54 4.40
C VAL A 62 -24.69 9.50 2.88
N ALA A 63 -25.79 9.65 2.14
CA ALA A 63 -25.78 9.66 0.68
C ALA A 63 -24.94 10.82 0.12
N THR A 64 -25.11 12.01 0.67
CA THR A 64 -24.36 13.19 0.28
C THR A 64 -22.85 13.02 0.55
N LYS A 65 -22.49 12.50 1.73
CA LYS A 65 -21.09 12.28 2.11
C LYS A 65 -20.45 11.21 1.24
N ALA A 66 -21.13 10.10 1.01
CA ALA A 66 -20.62 9.02 0.17
C ALA A 66 -20.40 9.49 -1.28
N SER A 67 -21.36 10.24 -1.84
CA SER A 67 -21.23 10.81 -3.19
C SER A 67 -20.10 11.82 -3.29
N ALA A 68 -19.91 12.68 -2.29
CA ALA A 68 -18.82 13.64 -2.23
C ALA A 68 -17.45 12.95 -2.13
N ASN A 69 -17.35 11.87 -1.36
CA ASN A 69 -16.13 11.07 -1.25
C ASN A 69 -15.76 10.44 -2.60
N ILE A 70 -16.71 9.85 -3.30
CA ILE A 70 -16.50 9.26 -4.63
C ILE A 70 -16.01 10.32 -5.62
N ALA A 71 -16.62 11.49 -5.63
CA ALA A 71 -16.20 12.59 -6.49
C ALA A 71 -14.78 13.07 -6.16
N ALA A 72 -14.44 13.17 -4.87
CA ALA A 72 -13.09 13.53 -4.42
C ALA A 72 -12.06 12.48 -4.82
N ILE A 73 -12.35 11.20 -4.68
CA ILE A 73 -11.48 10.10 -5.11
C ILE A 73 -11.26 10.17 -6.63
N ALA A 74 -12.31 10.35 -7.41
CA ALA A 74 -12.21 10.50 -8.85
C ALA A 74 -11.31 11.67 -9.27
N SER A 75 -11.29 12.74 -8.49
CA SER A 75 -10.45 13.91 -8.76
C SER A 75 -8.96 13.72 -8.43
N VAL A 76 -8.64 12.79 -7.51
CA VAL A 76 -7.24 12.50 -7.12
C VAL A 76 -6.59 11.41 -7.97
N ILE A 77 -7.37 10.56 -8.62
CA ILE A 77 -6.83 9.48 -9.45
C ILE A 77 -6.03 10.08 -10.61
N SER A 78 -4.78 9.69 -10.70
CA SER A 78 -3.82 10.20 -11.67
C SER A 78 -2.74 9.16 -11.96
N MET A 79 -1.76 9.52 -12.75
CA MET A 79 -0.56 8.70 -12.97
C MET A 79 0.29 8.50 -11.72
N ASP A 80 0.03 9.24 -10.63
CA ASP A 80 0.74 9.02 -9.36
C ASP A 80 0.40 7.65 -8.75
N GLN A 81 -0.87 7.21 -8.86
CA GLN A 81 -1.29 5.90 -8.40
C GLN A 81 -1.19 4.82 -9.49
N PHE A 82 -1.13 5.22 -10.76
CA PHE A 82 -1.04 4.34 -11.93
C PHE A 82 0.15 4.70 -12.81
N PRO A 83 1.39 4.72 -12.28
CA PRO A 83 2.56 5.00 -13.11
C PRO A 83 2.73 3.94 -14.19
N ALA A 84 3.27 4.34 -15.34
CA ALA A 84 3.54 3.42 -16.43
C ALA A 84 4.44 2.27 -15.97
N GLY A 85 4.09 1.05 -16.30
CA GLY A 85 4.81 -0.16 -15.92
C GLY A 85 4.40 -0.75 -14.55
N SER A 86 3.40 -0.17 -13.88
CA SER A 86 2.91 -0.67 -12.58
C SER A 86 1.79 -1.71 -12.68
N GLU A 87 1.49 -2.18 -13.88
CA GLU A 87 0.50 -3.22 -14.14
C GLU A 87 1.04 -4.61 -13.77
N TYR A 88 0.12 -5.56 -13.60
CA TYR A 88 0.48 -6.97 -13.40
C TYR A 88 1.14 -7.53 -14.71
N PRO A 89 2.22 -8.31 -14.65
CA PRO A 89 2.88 -8.83 -13.43
C PRO A 89 4.10 -7.99 -12.97
N ALA A 90 4.28 -6.77 -13.45
CA ALA A 90 5.44 -5.93 -13.12
C ALA A 90 5.53 -5.60 -11.64
N SER A 91 4.38 -5.48 -10.98
CA SER A 91 4.28 -5.45 -9.52
C SER A 91 3.47 -6.65 -9.03
N ALA A 92 3.99 -7.37 -8.03
CA ALA A 92 3.38 -8.59 -7.52
C ALA A 92 1.99 -8.36 -6.91
N ASP A 93 1.76 -7.19 -6.35
CA ASP A 93 0.51 -6.81 -5.69
C ASP A 93 -0.44 -6.04 -6.63
N SER A 94 -0.06 -5.87 -7.89
CA SER A 94 -0.88 -5.18 -8.87
C SER A 94 -1.91 -6.11 -9.49
N PHE A 95 -3.16 -5.65 -9.56
CA PHE A 95 -4.23 -6.27 -10.32
C PHE A 95 -4.59 -5.49 -11.59
N ALA A 96 -3.89 -4.39 -11.84
CA ALA A 96 -4.09 -3.60 -13.05
C ALA A 96 -3.61 -4.38 -14.28
N LEU A 97 -4.41 -4.42 -15.32
CA LEU A 97 -4.05 -5.02 -16.60
C LEU A 97 -3.28 -4.02 -17.46
N PRO A 98 -2.38 -4.50 -18.35
CA PRO A 98 -1.77 -3.65 -19.35
C PRO A 98 -2.83 -2.92 -20.18
N ALA A 99 -2.53 -1.70 -20.61
CA ALA A 99 -3.39 -0.98 -21.55
C ALA A 99 -3.48 -1.76 -22.87
N LEU A 100 -4.67 -1.93 -23.37
CA LEU A 100 -4.94 -2.55 -24.67
C LEU A 100 -4.51 -1.65 -25.83
#